data_7ca3c0118a86a1e7d2f0c03bcc8eb50f
#
_entry.id   7ca3c0118a86a1e7d2f0c03bcc8eb50f
#
_cell.length_a   1.000
_cell.length_b   1.000
_cell.length_c   1.000
_cell.angle_alpha   90.00
_cell.angle_beta   90.00
_cell.angle_gamma   90.00
#
_symmetry.space_group_name_H-M   'P 1'
#
loop_
_entity.id
_entity.type
_entity.pdbx_description
1 polymer ?
#
loop_
_entity_poly.entity_id
_entity_poly.type
_entity_poly.pdbx_seq_one_letter_code
_entity_poly.pdbx_strand_id
1 'polypeptide(L)'
;DYCPVSELMAYQKQVKDEDVEALVKEYFALYDHDASLEDKTTEGYQKVWNSAKAELAIRAILKEKGAKGFTTNFDDLGDVDMECNFFDQIPGLASQRLMAEGYGFGAEGDWKSAALYRTVWVMNQGLPRGCSFLEDYTLNFDGANSSILQSHMLEICPLIAAAKPKLEVHFLGIGIRKTPTARLVFTSKTGPGCTATVVDLGNRFRLIVNDVECIEPKPLPKLPVASALWIPMPDFEIGAGAWILAGGTHHSCFSYDLTAEYWEDYAEIAGIEMIHINKDTTISGFKKELRMNEVYYMLNKALV
;
A
#
# COMPACT_ATOMS: atom_id res chain seq x y z
N ASP A 1 11.54 -2.89 -14.78
CA ASP A 1 11.75 -4.19 -15.44
C ASP A 1 10.49 -5.03 -15.37
N TYR A 2 10.11 -5.67 -16.46
CA TYR A 2 9.06 -6.68 -16.46
C TYR A 2 9.64 -8.03 -16.04
N CYS A 3 8.94 -8.71 -15.14
CA CYS A 3 9.29 -10.04 -14.69
C CYS A 3 8.12 -10.99 -15.02
N PRO A 4 8.26 -11.89 -15.99
CA PRO A 4 7.21 -12.84 -16.30
C PRO A 4 6.98 -13.80 -15.12
N VAL A 5 5.74 -14.22 -14.91
CA VAL A 5 5.37 -15.16 -13.84
C VAL A 5 6.18 -16.45 -13.90
N SER A 6 6.53 -16.92 -15.10
CA SER A 6 7.38 -18.11 -15.29
C SER A 6 8.78 -17.96 -14.67
N GLU A 7 9.34 -16.74 -14.63
CA GLU A 7 10.61 -16.46 -13.97
C GLU A 7 10.44 -16.58 -12.44
N LEU A 8 9.41 -15.96 -11.88
CA LEU A 8 9.10 -16.07 -10.45
C LEU A 8 8.84 -17.55 -10.05
N MET A 9 8.19 -18.34 -10.93
CA MET A 9 8.04 -19.80 -10.76
C MET A 9 9.36 -20.54 -10.65
N ALA A 10 10.35 -20.15 -11.43
CA ALA A 10 11.66 -20.79 -11.39
C ALA A 10 12.35 -20.54 -10.02
N TYR A 11 12.19 -19.35 -9.46
CA TYR A 11 12.69 -19.06 -8.10
C TYR A 11 11.94 -19.84 -7.03
N GLN A 12 10.61 -19.91 -7.10
CA GLN A 12 9.82 -20.65 -6.13
C GLN A 12 10.18 -22.14 -6.08
N LYS A 13 10.49 -22.75 -7.24
CA LYS A 13 10.93 -24.15 -7.30
C LYS A 13 12.29 -24.38 -6.64
N GLN A 14 13.10 -23.35 -6.51
CA GLN A 14 14.43 -23.42 -5.89
C GLN A 14 14.40 -23.15 -4.39
N VAL A 15 13.28 -22.64 -3.85
CA VAL A 15 13.12 -22.39 -2.42
C VAL A 15 13.14 -23.71 -1.67
N LYS A 16 14.03 -23.82 -0.69
CA LYS A 16 14.19 -25.01 0.14
C LYS A 16 13.18 -25.02 1.27
N ASP A 17 12.63 -26.15 1.58
CA ASP A 17 11.68 -26.31 2.68
C ASP A 17 12.24 -25.91 4.04
N GLU A 18 13.55 -26.08 4.25
CA GLU A 18 14.25 -25.63 5.47
C GLU A 18 14.18 -24.10 5.64
N ASP A 19 14.35 -23.34 4.54
CA ASP A 19 14.27 -21.88 4.55
C ASP A 19 12.82 -21.42 4.78
N VAL A 20 11.85 -22.13 4.20
CA VAL A 20 10.41 -21.88 4.42
C VAL A 20 10.06 -22.11 5.90
N GLU A 21 10.52 -23.23 6.49
CA GLU A 21 10.26 -23.53 7.90
C GLU A 21 10.87 -22.47 8.83
N ALA A 22 12.07 -21.99 8.51
CA ALA A 22 12.72 -20.93 9.27
C ALA A 22 11.90 -19.63 9.22
N LEU A 23 11.40 -19.24 8.04
CA LEU A 23 10.61 -18.04 7.87
C LEU A 23 9.22 -18.15 8.54
N VAL A 24 8.59 -19.32 8.50
CA VAL A 24 7.31 -19.56 9.21
C VAL A 24 7.51 -19.42 10.72
N LYS A 25 8.61 -19.95 11.28
CA LYS A 25 8.94 -19.74 12.71
C LYS A 25 9.16 -18.26 13.04
N GLU A 26 9.76 -17.51 12.13
CA GLU A 26 9.92 -16.06 12.29
C GLU A 26 8.55 -15.34 12.31
N TYR A 27 7.62 -15.73 11.43
CA TYR A 27 6.27 -15.16 11.45
C TYR A 27 5.58 -15.37 12.81
N PHE A 28 5.61 -16.60 13.34
CA PHE A 28 5.00 -16.92 14.63
C PHE A 28 5.69 -16.21 15.82
N ALA A 29 6.97 -15.92 15.71
CA ALA A 29 7.67 -15.14 16.74
C ALA A 29 7.30 -13.64 16.66
N LEU A 30 7.14 -13.10 15.46
CA LEU A 30 6.90 -11.66 15.24
C LEU A 30 5.45 -11.26 15.42
N TYR A 31 4.49 -12.10 15.09
CA TYR A 31 3.07 -11.77 15.03
C TYR A 31 2.24 -12.58 16.01
N ASP A 32 1.17 -11.97 16.54
CA ASP A 32 0.17 -12.75 17.26
C ASP A 32 -0.57 -13.66 16.28
N HIS A 33 -0.98 -14.83 16.71
CA HIS A 33 -1.68 -15.80 15.87
C HIS A 33 -2.49 -16.79 16.72
N ASP A 34 -3.42 -17.49 16.09
CA ASP A 34 -4.11 -18.60 16.72
C ASP A 34 -3.20 -19.84 16.72
N ALA A 35 -3.19 -20.59 17.84
CA ALA A 35 -2.36 -21.79 17.97
C ALA A 35 -2.67 -22.87 16.91
N SER A 36 -3.86 -22.86 16.33
CA SER A 36 -4.22 -23.77 15.24
C SER A 36 -3.38 -23.57 13.97
N LEU A 37 -2.79 -22.37 13.79
CA LEU A 37 -1.88 -22.09 12.66
C LEU A 37 -0.51 -22.75 12.82
N GLU A 38 -0.15 -23.24 14.01
CA GLU A 38 1.09 -24.01 14.22
C GLU A 38 0.94 -25.51 13.91
N ASP A 39 -0.30 -26.01 13.78
CA ASP A 39 -0.57 -27.39 13.44
C ASP A 39 -0.35 -27.64 11.95
N LYS A 40 0.76 -28.31 11.63
CA LYS A 40 1.21 -28.64 10.25
C LYS A 40 0.18 -29.46 9.43
N THR A 41 -0.83 -30.04 10.06
CA THR A 41 -1.87 -30.83 9.40
C THR A 41 -3.04 -29.97 8.91
N THR A 42 -3.12 -28.70 9.30
CA THR A 42 -4.23 -27.81 8.97
C THR A 42 -4.01 -27.07 7.64
N GLU A 43 -5.11 -26.73 6.99
CA GLU A 43 -5.09 -25.86 5.81
C GLU A 43 -4.49 -24.47 6.18
N GLY A 44 -4.80 -23.95 7.37
CA GLY A 44 -4.27 -22.67 7.84
C GLY A 44 -2.75 -22.64 7.87
N TYR A 45 -2.10 -23.67 8.44
CA TYR A 45 -0.65 -23.80 8.41
C TYR A 45 -0.12 -23.86 6.97
N GLN A 46 -0.77 -24.63 6.09
CA GLN A 46 -0.34 -24.76 4.69
C GLN A 46 -0.39 -23.40 3.97
N LYS A 47 -1.38 -22.55 4.27
CA LYS A 47 -1.46 -21.20 3.70
C LYS A 47 -0.33 -20.29 4.23
N VAL A 48 0.01 -20.38 5.50
CA VAL A 48 1.17 -19.66 6.07
C VAL A 48 2.48 -20.15 5.42
N TRP A 49 2.64 -21.46 5.25
CA TRP A 49 3.79 -22.07 4.58
C TRP A 49 3.95 -21.57 3.14
N ASN A 50 2.86 -21.60 2.37
CA ASN A 50 2.88 -21.16 0.97
C ASN A 50 3.13 -19.65 0.84
N SER A 51 2.64 -18.84 1.79
CA SER A 51 3.01 -17.41 1.88
C SER A 51 4.50 -17.20 2.11
N ALA A 52 5.11 -17.97 3.00
CA ALA A 52 6.55 -17.89 3.26
C ALA A 52 7.36 -18.31 2.02
N LYS A 53 6.93 -19.35 1.34
CA LYS A 53 7.56 -19.79 0.09
C LYS A 53 7.47 -18.73 -1.02
N ALA A 54 6.33 -18.05 -1.13
CA ALA A 54 6.13 -16.93 -2.05
C ALA A 54 7.05 -15.74 -1.69
N GLU A 55 7.14 -15.38 -0.41
CA GLU A 55 8.03 -14.30 0.05
C GLU A 55 9.48 -14.57 -0.31
N LEU A 56 9.98 -15.79 -0.06
CA LEU A 56 11.36 -16.16 -0.39
C LEU A 56 11.64 -16.09 -1.90
N ALA A 57 10.70 -16.50 -2.74
CA ALA A 57 10.83 -16.37 -4.19
C ALA A 57 10.87 -14.91 -4.65
N ILE A 58 9.98 -14.06 -4.11
CA ILE A 58 9.98 -12.62 -4.41
C ILE A 58 11.29 -11.97 -3.94
N ARG A 59 11.77 -12.29 -2.75
CA ARG A 59 13.05 -11.80 -2.23
C ARG A 59 14.24 -12.19 -3.13
N ALA A 60 14.25 -13.43 -3.62
CA ALA A 60 15.33 -13.91 -4.49
C ALA A 60 15.39 -13.10 -5.80
N ILE A 61 14.26 -12.88 -6.46
CA ILE A 61 14.21 -12.12 -7.70
C ILE A 61 14.53 -10.63 -7.50
N LEU A 62 14.02 -10.02 -6.43
CA LEU A 62 14.34 -8.64 -6.10
C LEU A 62 15.84 -8.45 -5.85
N LYS A 63 16.47 -9.41 -5.17
CA LYS A 63 17.90 -9.41 -4.92
C LYS A 63 18.71 -9.56 -6.20
N GLU A 64 18.34 -10.50 -7.06
CA GLU A 64 19.05 -10.73 -8.33
C GLU A 64 18.95 -9.51 -9.26
N LYS A 65 17.77 -8.93 -9.38
CA LYS A 65 17.54 -7.74 -10.23
C LYS A 65 18.04 -6.43 -9.59
N GLY A 66 18.48 -6.45 -8.34
CA GLY A 66 18.85 -5.24 -7.58
C GLY A 66 17.66 -4.30 -7.37
N ALA A 67 16.43 -4.81 -7.50
CA ALA A 67 15.21 -4.03 -7.40
C ALA A 67 14.90 -3.60 -5.95
N LYS A 68 14.37 -2.39 -5.80
CA LYS A 68 14.00 -1.81 -4.50
C LYS A 68 12.49 -1.66 -4.32
N GLY A 69 11.73 -2.16 -5.28
CA GLY A 69 10.28 -2.18 -5.23
C GLY A 69 9.72 -3.12 -6.29
N PHE A 70 8.46 -3.45 -6.16
CA PHE A 70 7.74 -4.34 -7.06
C PHE A 70 6.25 -4.02 -7.07
N THR A 71 5.60 -4.51 -8.08
CA THR A 71 4.14 -4.53 -8.18
C THR A 71 3.71 -5.90 -8.67
N THR A 72 2.51 -6.32 -8.33
CA THR A 72 1.90 -7.57 -8.79
C THR A 72 0.60 -7.27 -9.53
N ASN A 73 0.35 -8.00 -10.61
CA ASN A 73 -0.95 -8.00 -11.27
C ASN A 73 -1.66 -9.32 -10.91
N PHE A 74 -2.90 -9.24 -10.49
CA PHE A 74 -3.67 -10.41 -10.06
C PHE A 74 -3.89 -11.42 -11.19
N ASP A 75 -4.17 -10.94 -12.39
CA ASP A 75 -4.41 -11.79 -13.56
C ASP A 75 -3.17 -12.60 -13.93
N ASP A 76 -1.98 -12.03 -13.74
CA ASP A 76 -0.71 -12.68 -14.04
C ASP A 76 -0.34 -13.78 -13.04
N LEU A 77 -0.91 -13.77 -11.84
CA LEU A 77 -0.63 -14.78 -10.82
C LEU A 77 -1.36 -16.13 -11.04
N GLY A 78 -2.16 -16.21 -12.08
CA GLY A 78 -2.88 -17.41 -12.50
C GLY A 78 -4.19 -17.63 -11.77
N ASP A 79 -5.14 -18.31 -12.41
CA ASP A 79 -6.41 -18.73 -11.84
C ASP A 79 -6.26 -20.09 -11.13
N VAL A 80 -7.15 -20.38 -10.20
CA VAL A 80 -7.18 -21.65 -9.44
C VAL A 80 -7.32 -22.87 -10.38
N ASP A 81 -8.00 -22.69 -11.51
CA ASP A 81 -8.28 -23.73 -12.50
C ASP A 81 -7.21 -23.84 -13.61
N MET A 82 -6.15 -23.00 -13.58
CA MET A 82 -5.08 -23.06 -14.58
C MET A 82 -3.93 -23.97 -14.13
N GLU A 83 -3.38 -24.78 -15.04
CA GLU A 83 -2.17 -25.60 -14.81
C GLU A 83 -0.95 -24.78 -14.37
N CYS A 84 -0.95 -23.48 -14.64
CA CYS A 84 0.07 -22.51 -14.23
C CYS A 84 -0.26 -21.79 -12.93
N ASN A 85 -1.06 -22.37 -12.07
CA ASN A 85 -1.40 -21.84 -10.76
C ASN A 85 -0.13 -21.68 -9.89
N PHE A 86 0.42 -20.46 -9.89
CA PHE A 86 1.74 -20.20 -9.36
C PHE A 86 1.76 -20.05 -7.85
N PHE A 87 0.87 -19.19 -7.36
CA PHE A 87 0.58 -19.08 -5.95
C PHE A 87 -0.83 -19.61 -5.70
N ASP A 88 -0.98 -20.43 -4.69
CA ASP A 88 -2.31 -20.90 -4.25
C ASP A 88 -3.10 -19.76 -3.55
N GLN A 89 -2.49 -18.58 -3.39
CA GLN A 89 -3.06 -17.39 -2.79
C GLN A 89 -2.32 -16.13 -3.26
N ILE A 90 -2.95 -14.96 -3.14
CA ILE A 90 -2.30 -13.68 -3.39
C ILE A 90 -1.18 -13.47 -2.35
N PRO A 91 0.03 -13.01 -2.72
CA PRO A 91 1.18 -12.89 -1.83
C PRO A 91 1.10 -11.64 -0.91
N GLY A 92 -0.05 -11.41 -0.25
CA GLY A 92 -0.31 -10.25 0.57
C GLY A 92 0.59 -10.16 1.80
N LEU A 93 0.77 -11.26 2.53
CA LEU A 93 1.68 -11.30 3.67
C LEU A 93 3.12 -10.95 3.27
N ALA A 94 3.59 -11.47 2.13
CA ALA A 94 4.91 -11.15 1.60
C ALA A 94 5.05 -9.65 1.31
N SER A 95 4.03 -9.05 0.68
CA SER A 95 4.01 -7.61 0.37
C SER A 95 4.02 -6.75 1.64
N GLN A 96 3.22 -7.11 2.65
CA GLN A 96 3.19 -6.42 3.94
C GLN A 96 4.57 -6.42 4.61
N ARG A 97 5.25 -7.55 4.63
CA ARG A 97 6.59 -7.70 5.24
C ARG A 97 7.67 -6.97 4.46
N LEU A 98 7.69 -7.12 3.16
CA LEU A 98 8.66 -6.44 2.29
C LEU A 98 8.53 -4.91 2.37
N MET A 99 7.30 -4.39 2.47
CA MET A 99 7.08 -2.96 2.71
C MET A 99 7.68 -2.51 4.05
N ALA A 100 7.51 -3.28 5.11
CA ALA A 100 8.08 -2.94 6.41
C ALA A 100 9.62 -2.87 6.38
N GLU A 101 10.25 -3.62 5.50
CA GLU A 101 11.70 -3.60 5.26
C GLU A 101 12.14 -2.54 4.23
N GLY A 102 11.19 -1.82 3.65
CA GLY A 102 11.44 -0.71 2.74
C GLY A 102 11.45 -1.04 1.26
N TYR A 103 10.98 -2.19 0.86
CA TYR A 103 10.69 -2.39 -0.55
C TYR A 103 9.45 -1.60 -0.95
N GLY A 104 9.55 -0.88 -2.07
CA GLY A 104 8.41 -0.20 -2.66
C GLY A 104 7.35 -1.22 -3.10
N PHE A 105 6.10 -0.95 -2.78
CA PHE A 105 4.97 -1.76 -3.24
C PHE A 105 3.83 -0.88 -3.74
N GLY A 106 3.24 -1.31 -4.85
CA GLY A 106 1.99 -0.81 -5.38
C GLY A 106 1.24 -1.99 -5.98
N ALA A 107 -0.04 -2.13 -5.66
CA ALA A 107 -0.85 -3.23 -6.18
C ALA A 107 -1.19 -3.03 -7.66
N GLU A 108 -1.66 -4.09 -8.32
CA GLU A 108 -2.34 -4.03 -9.61
C GLU A 108 -1.52 -3.45 -10.78
N GLY A 109 -0.19 -3.62 -10.72
CA GLY A 109 0.68 -3.05 -11.73
C GLY A 109 1.05 -1.58 -11.50
N ASP A 110 0.63 -0.97 -10.38
CA ASP A 110 0.89 0.44 -10.07
C ASP A 110 2.32 0.69 -9.63
N TRP A 111 3.21 0.74 -10.62
CA TRP A 111 4.62 1.02 -10.40
C TRP A 111 4.88 2.44 -9.86
N LYS A 112 3.98 3.40 -10.09
CA LYS A 112 4.11 4.77 -9.58
C LYS A 112 3.93 4.78 -8.06
N SER A 113 2.91 4.10 -7.56
CA SER A 113 2.73 3.92 -6.12
C SER A 113 3.86 3.10 -5.49
N ALA A 114 4.38 2.07 -6.19
CA ALA A 114 5.55 1.33 -5.70
C ALA A 114 6.78 2.23 -5.55
N ALA A 115 7.06 3.08 -6.54
CA ALA A 115 8.16 4.03 -6.49
C ALA A 115 7.95 5.09 -5.39
N LEU A 116 6.72 5.62 -5.28
CA LEU A 116 6.37 6.61 -4.26
C LEU A 116 6.48 6.01 -2.85
N TYR A 117 5.97 4.79 -2.62
CA TYR A 117 6.11 4.15 -1.31
C TYR A 117 7.59 3.96 -0.92
N ARG A 118 8.44 3.54 -1.86
CA ARG A 118 9.88 3.46 -1.59
C ARG A 118 10.46 4.82 -1.17
N THR A 119 10.04 5.90 -1.82
CA THR A 119 10.44 7.27 -1.48
C THR A 119 9.95 7.65 -0.08
N VAL A 120 8.68 7.42 0.21
CA VAL A 120 8.08 7.66 1.53
C VAL A 120 8.83 6.90 2.62
N TRP A 121 9.12 5.63 2.40
CA TRP A 121 9.87 4.83 3.37
C TRP A 121 11.29 5.37 3.61
N VAL A 122 11.97 5.84 2.56
CA VAL A 122 13.31 6.46 2.68
C VAL A 122 13.24 7.76 3.48
N MET A 123 12.29 8.64 3.15
CA MET A 123 12.07 9.89 3.89
C MET A 123 11.66 9.65 5.34
N ASN A 124 10.99 8.53 5.61
CA ASN A 124 10.50 8.16 6.95
C ASN A 124 11.58 7.53 7.84
N GLN A 125 12.83 7.36 7.35
CA GLN A 125 13.89 6.73 8.14
C GLN A 125 14.26 7.58 9.35
N GLY A 126 14.19 6.93 10.54
CA GLY A 126 14.43 7.61 11.83
C GLY A 126 13.20 8.30 12.41
N LEU A 127 12.08 8.33 11.70
CA LEU A 127 10.81 8.86 12.19
C LEU A 127 9.98 7.73 12.84
N PRO A 128 9.26 8.01 13.96
CA PRO A 128 8.83 6.94 14.87
C PRO A 128 7.49 6.27 14.53
N ARG A 129 6.62 6.91 13.73
CA ARG A 129 5.22 6.48 13.64
C ARG A 129 4.89 5.60 12.45
N GLY A 130 5.73 5.62 11.41
CA GLY A 130 5.64 4.72 10.26
C GLY A 130 4.84 5.23 9.08
N CYS A 131 4.87 4.42 8.01
CA CYS A 131 4.25 4.73 6.72
C CYS A 131 3.67 3.46 6.09
N SER A 132 2.76 3.63 5.11
CA SER A 132 2.12 2.53 4.38
C SER A 132 1.72 2.92 2.97
N PHE A 133 1.64 1.95 2.08
CA PHE A 133 0.74 1.98 0.93
C PHE A 133 -0.69 1.74 1.42
N LEU A 134 -1.67 2.45 0.86
CA LEU A 134 -3.08 2.39 1.21
C LEU A 134 -3.96 2.58 -0.03
N GLU A 135 -5.22 2.18 0.08
CA GLU A 135 -6.26 2.39 -0.92
C GLU A 135 -7.48 3.03 -0.29
N ASP A 136 -8.08 4.02 -0.96
CA ASP A 136 -9.40 4.55 -0.64
C ASP A 136 -10.47 3.46 -0.85
N TYR A 137 -10.67 2.64 0.17
CA TYR A 137 -11.46 1.41 0.08
C TYR A 137 -12.98 1.67 0.12
N THR A 138 -13.39 2.61 0.95
CA THR A 138 -14.81 2.97 1.11
C THR A 138 -14.96 4.40 1.65
N LEU A 139 -15.84 5.16 1.02
CA LEU A 139 -16.28 6.46 1.51
C LEU A 139 -17.50 6.28 2.42
N ASN A 140 -17.39 6.76 3.65
CA ASN A 140 -18.47 6.77 4.64
C ASN A 140 -19.12 8.15 4.68
N PHE A 141 -20.36 8.25 4.25
CA PHE A 141 -21.16 9.49 4.25
C PHE A 141 -22.08 9.51 5.46
N ASP A 142 -21.57 9.94 6.61
CA ASP A 142 -22.28 10.00 7.90
C ASP A 142 -22.28 11.43 8.47
N GLY A 143 -22.68 12.41 7.66
CA GLY A 143 -22.73 13.81 8.05
C GLY A 143 -21.40 14.31 8.64
N ALA A 144 -21.42 14.79 9.87
CA ALA A 144 -20.23 15.30 10.55
C ALA A 144 -19.16 14.21 10.84
N ASN A 145 -19.52 12.93 10.73
CA ASN A 145 -18.59 11.79 10.92
C ASN A 145 -18.15 11.17 9.58
N SER A 146 -18.37 11.87 8.46
CA SER A 146 -17.94 11.38 7.17
C SER A 146 -16.44 11.17 7.14
N SER A 147 -16.02 10.03 6.59
CA SER A 147 -14.64 9.55 6.68
C SER A 147 -14.31 8.59 5.53
N ILE A 148 -13.04 8.32 5.33
CA ILE A 148 -12.55 7.39 4.31
C ILE A 148 -11.90 6.20 5.00
N LEU A 149 -12.45 5.00 4.77
CA LEU A 149 -11.82 3.76 5.15
C LEU A 149 -10.67 3.48 4.17
N GLN A 150 -9.51 3.29 4.74
CA GLN A 150 -8.30 2.95 4.04
C GLN A 150 -7.96 1.50 4.29
N SER A 151 -7.78 0.75 3.24
CA SER A 151 -7.38 -0.65 3.30
C SER A 151 -6.71 -1.03 1.97
N HIS A 152 -6.52 -2.28 1.76
CA HIS A 152 -6.34 -2.98 0.49
C HIS A 152 -6.80 -4.42 0.71
N MET A 153 -6.90 -5.23 -0.32
CA MET A 153 -7.30 -6.62 -0.13
C MET A 153 -6.46 -7.33 0.93
N LEU A 154 -5.13 -7.08 0.97
CA LEU A 154 -4.20 -7.69 1.92
C LEU A 154 -3.05 -6.75 2.34
N GLU A 155 -2.59 -5.88 1.43
CA GLU A 155 -1.23 -5.34 1.41
C GLU A 155 -1.12 -3.96 2.09
N ILE A 156 -1.36 -3.91 3.39
CA ILE A 156 -1.12 -2.72 4.22
C ILE A 156 0.11 -2.95 5.09
N CYS A 157 1.02 -1.97 5.13
CA CYS A 157 2.27 -2.09 5.87
C CYS A 157 2.07 -2.11 7.39
N PRO A 158 2.62 -3.11 8.12
CA PRO A 158 2.46 -3.20 9.56
C PRO A 158 3.17 -2.09 10.36
N LEU A 159 3.99 -1.24 9.75
CA LEU A 159 4.61 -0.10 10.44
C LEU A 159 3.60 0.91 10.98
N ILE A 160 2.39 0.98 10.42
CA ILE A 160 1.34 1.87 10.90
C ILE A 160 0.45 1.25 11.99
N ALA A 161 0.65 -0.02 12.34
CA ALA A 161 -0.19 -0.74 13.29
C ALA A 161 -0.21 -0.10 14.68
N ALA A 162 -1.39 0.05 15.28
CA ALA A 162 -1.58 0.58 16.64
C ALA A 162 -1.12 -0.41 17.72
N ALA A 163 -1.20 -1.71 17.43
CA ALA A 163 -0.77 -2.80 18.30
C ALA A 163 -0.04 -3.85 17.48
N LYS A 164 0.47 -4.89 18.16
CA LYS A 164 1.13 -6.01 17.48
C LYS A 164 0.17 -6.62 16.45
N PRO A 165 0.55 -6.71 15.16
CA PRO A 165 -0.31 -7.30 14.12
C PRO A 165 -0.59 -8.77 14.40
N LYS A 166 -1.77 -9.24 14.00
CA LYS A 166 -2.16 -10.64 14.09
C LYS A 166 -2.09 -11.31 12.74
N LEU A 167 -1.35 -12.42 12.67
CA LEU A 167 -1.34 -13.30 11.49
C LEU A 167 -2.62 -14.14 11.49
N GLU A 168 -3.40 -13.98 10.46
CA GLU A 168 -4.67 -14.68 10.27
C GLU A 168 -4.75 -15.29 8.87
N VAL A 169 -5.60 -16.31 8.72
CA VAL A 169 -5.92 -16.94 7.45
C VAL A 169 -7.42 -16.85 7.23
N HIS A 170 -7.83 -16.08 6.24
CA HIS A 170 -9.24 -15.88 5.92
C HIS A 170 -9.52 -16.09 4.46
N PHE A 171 -10.71 -16.61 4.16
CA PHE A 171 -11.19 -16.73 2.80
C PHE A 171 -11.30 -15.34 2.15
N LEU A 172 -10.71 -15.19 0.97
CA LEU A 172 -10.84 -14.00 0.17
C LEU A 172 -12.08 -14.13 -0.72
N GLY A 173 -13.18 -13.48 -0.30
CA GLY A 173 -14.48 -13.58 -0.98
C GLY A 173 -14.63 -12.71 -2.23
N ILE A 174 -13.71 -11.75 -2.39
CA ILE A 174 -13.65 -10.82 -3.52
C ILE A 174 -12.33 -10.99 -4.26
N GLY A 175 -12.31 -10.62 -5.54
CA GLY A 175 -11.12 -10.73 -6.36
C GLY A 175 -11.03 -12.05 -7.13
N ILE A 176 -9.91 -12.24 -7.79
CA ILE A 176 -9.68 -13.28 -8.80
C ILE A 176 -9.46 -14.64 -8.15
N ARG A 177 -8.94 -14.68 -6.92
CA ARG A 177 -8.70 -15.92 -6.18
C ARG A 177 -9.55 -16.04 -4.93
N LYS A 178 -10.56 -16.87 -5.02
CA LYS A 178 -11.42 -17.25 -3.89
C LYS A 178 -10.80 -18.38 -3.08
N THR A 179 -9.81 -18.09 -2.26
CA THR A 179 -9.09 -19.08 -1.45
C THR A 179 -8.75 -18.50 -0.06
N PRO A 180 -8.59 -19.32 0.98
CA PRO A 180 -8.01 -18.86 2.23
C PRO A 180 -6.62 -18.26 2.00
N THR A 181 -6.36 -17.09 2.57
CA THR A 181 -5.14 -16.32 2.34
C THR A 181 -4.57 -15.81 3.65
N ALA A 182 -3.28 -16.05 3.86
CA ALA A 182 -2.55 -15.56 5.02
C ALA A 182 -2.26 -14.06 4.90
N ARG A 183 -2.50 -13.31 6.00
CA ARG A 183 -2.34 -11.87 6.06
C ARG A 183 -2.12 -11.38 7.48
N LEU A 184 -1.57 -10.17 7.62
CA LEU A 184 -1.56 -9.45 8.89
C LEU A 184 -2.81 -8.60 9.00
N VAL A 185 -3.52 -8.74 10.10
CA VAL A 185 -4.72 -7.98 10.45
C VAL A 185 -4.40 -7.07 11.61
N PHE A 186 -4.73 -5.79 11.48
CA PHE A 186 -4.54 -4.77 12.50
C PHE A 186 -5.33 -3.50 12.14
N THR A 187 -5.49 -2.61 13.10
CA THR A 187 -5.91 -1.23 12.88
C THR A 187 -4.72 -0.29 13.01
N SER A 188 -4.76 0.81 12.29
CA SER A 188 -3.72 1.83 12.34
C SER A 188 -3.74 2.64 13.63
N LYS A 189 -2.64 3.31 13.95
CA LYS A 189 -2.59 4.36 14.97
C LYS A 189 -3.55 5.51 14.62
N THR A 190 -3.95 6.30 15.61
CA THR A 190 -4.72 7.53 15.42
C THR A 190 -3.82 8.77 15.40
N GLY A 191 -4.36 9.91 14.93
CA GLY A 191 -3.72 11.21 14.93
C GLY A 191 -3.35 11.72 13.52
N PRO A 192 -2.69 12.90 13.46
CA PRO A 192 -2.40 13.54 12.18
C PRO A 192 -1.40 12.73 11.34
N GLY A 193 -1.53 12.86 10.05
CA GLY A 193 -0.62 12.31 9.03
C GLY A 193 -0.89 12.97 7.69
N CYS A 194 -0.22 12.48 6.66
CA CYS A 194 -0.50 12.89 5.28
C CYS A 194 -0.50 11.70 4.34
N THR A 195 -1.32 11.80 3.32
CA THR A 195 -1.36 10.85 2.20
C THR A 195 -0.92 11.54 0.91
N ALA A 196 -0.27 10.82 0.02
CA ALA A 196 0.20 11.34 -1.25
C ALA A 196 0.02 10.34 -2.39
N THR A 197 -0.18 10.87 -3.59
CA THR A 197 -0.15 10.08 -4.82
C THR A 197 0.54 10.84 -5.94
N VAL A 198 1.08 10.12 -6.92
CA VAL A 198 1.68 10.69 -8.14
C VAL A 198 0.83 10.32 -9.33
N VAL A 199 0.36 11.32 -10.06
CA VAL A 199 -0.43 11.15 -11.27
C VAL A 199 0.33 11.65 -12.50
N ASP A 200 0.14 10.96 -13.62
CA ASP A 200 0.70 11.31 -14.91
C ASP A 200 -0.31 12.17 -15.68
N LEU A 201 0.07 13.40 -15.99
CA LEU A 201 -0.73 14.32 -16.81
C LEU A 201 -0.31 14.33 -18.29
N GLY A 202 0.51 13.36 -18.70
CA GLY A 202 1.03 13.22 -20.05
C GLY A 202 2.19 14.16 -20.39
N ASN A 203 2.21 15.34 -19.81
CA ASN A 203 3.28 16.32 -19.99
C ASN A 203 4.15 16.51 -18.75
N ARG A 204 3.72 16.06 -17.59
CA ARG A 204 4.42 16.13 -16.31
C ARG A 204 3.81 15.14 -15.31
N PHE A 205 4.53 14.88 -14.25
CA PHE A 205 3.96 14.26 -13.07
C PHE A 205 3.45 15.31 -12.10
N ARG A 206 2.36 14.98 -11.41
CA ARG A 206 1.81 15.77 -10.31
C ARG A 206 1.82 14.93 -9.05
N LEU A 207 2.46 15.43 -8.02
CA LEU A 207 2.35 14.94 -6.65
C LEU A 207 1.16 15.64 -5.97
N ILE A 208 0.21 14.87 -5.50
CA ILE A 208 -0.94 15.35 -4.75
C ILE A 208 -0.72 14.91 -3.31
N VAL A 209 -0.69 15.84 -2.38
CA VAL A 209 -0.54 15.60 -0.94
C VAL A 209 -1.80 16.08 -0.24
N ASN A 210 -2.35 15.29 0.68
CA ASN A 210 -3.46 15.70 1.53
C ASN A 210 -3.15 15.41 3.01
N ASP A 211 -3.25 16.42 3.84
CA ASP A 211 -3.23 16.24 5.28
C ASP A 211 -4.50 15.51 5.74
N VAL A 212 -4.34 14.58 6.65
CA VAL A 212 -5.45 13.76 7.14
C VAL A 212 -5.39 13.62 8.66
N GLU A 213 -6.55 13.39 9.30
CA GLU A 213 -6.64 13.00 10.70
C GLU A 213 -7.10 11.55 10.79
N CYS A 214 -6.20 10.65 11.20
CA CYS A 214 -6.53 9.25 11.45
C CYS A 214 -7.32 9.13 12.75
N ILE A 215 -8.48 8.49 12.65
CA ILE A 215 -9.40 8.25 13.76
C ILE A 215 -9.54 6.75 14.03
N GLU A 216 -10.05 6.39 15.19
CA GLU A 216 -10.29 4.98 15.56
C GLU A 216 -11.32 4.34 14.64
N PRO A 217 -10.98 3.28 13.90
CA PRO A 217 -11.95 2.58 13.06
C PRO A 217 -12.95 1.80 13.92
N LYS A 218 -14.22 1.78 13.50
CA LYS A 218 -15.22 0.88 14.07
C LYS A 218 -14.84 -0.57 13.76
N PRO A 219 -15.19 -1.55 14.62
CA PRO A 219 -14.97 -2.96 14.34
C PRO A 219 -15.61 -3.39 13.01
N LEU A 220 -14.84 -4.04 12.16
CA LEU A 220 -15.27 -4.51 10.84
C LEU A 220 -15.17 -6.05 10.75
N PRO A 221 -16.04 -6.81 11.47
CA PRO A 221 -15.90 -8.26 11.60
C PRO A 221 -16.08 -9.03 10.29
N LYS A 222 -16.62 -8.40 9.26
CA LYS A 222 -16.76 -8.98 7.91
C LYS A 222 -15.64 -8.57 6.94
N LEU A 223 -14.71 -7.75 7.42
CA LEU A 223 -13.57 -7.27 6.65
C LEU A 223 -12.27 -7.52 7.46
N PRO A 224 -11.81 -8.78 7.55
CA PRO A 224 -10.63 -9.16 8.32
C PRO A 224 -9.34 -8.82 7.56
N VAL A 225 -9.06 -7.54 7.41
CA VAL A 225 -7.87 -6.97 6.77
C VAL A 225 -7.28 -5.85 7.61
N ALA A 226 -6.05 -5.50 7.35
CA ALA A 226 -5.45 -4.30 7.93
C ALA A 226 -6.17 -3.04 7.42
N SER A 227 -6.41 -2.07 8.30
CA SER A 227 -7.17 -0.87 7.94
C SER A 227 -6.74 0.37 8.72
N ALA A 228 -6.94 1.53 8.10
CA ALA A 228 -6.94 2.84 8.72
C ALA A 228 -8.27 3.54 8.41
N LEU A 229 -8.64 4.51 9.24
CA LEU A 229 -9.80 5.36 8.99
C LEU A 229 -9.38 6.81 9.19
N TRP A 230 -9.67 7.67 8.23
CA TRP A 230 -9.33 9.08 8.38
C TRP A 230 -10.38 10.06 7.85
N ILE A 231 -10.24 11.30 8.32
CA ILE A 231 -10.92 12.46 7.77
C ILE A 231 -9.88 13.29 7.03
N PRO A 232 -10.06 13.51 5.71
CA PRO A 232 -9.15 14.37 4.95
C PRO A 232 -9.36 15.84 5.33
N MET A 233 -8.29 16.64 5.34
CA MET A 233 -8.38 18.07 5.62
C MET A 233 -8.88 18.86 4.39
N PRO A 234 -9.57 20.00 4.64
CA PRO A 234 -10.00 20.57 5.93
C PRO A 234 -11.20 19.84 6.54
N ASP A 235 -11.96 19.16 5.73
CA ASP A 235 -13.07 18.29 6.06
C ASP A 235 -13.29 17.27 4.93
N PHE A 236 -14.14 16.30 5.16
CA PHE A 236 -14.39 15.23 4.19
C PHE A 236 -14.83 15.74 2.80
N GLU A 237 -15.73 16.74 2.76
CA GLU A 237 -16.33 17.20 1.50
C GLU A 237 -15.30 17.95 0.64
N ILE A 238 -14.54 18.86 1.27
CA ILE A 238 -13.52 19.66 0.60
C ILE A 238 -12.30 18.80 0.28
N GLY A 239 -11.80 18.04 1.24
CA GLY A 239 -10.60 17.23 1.08
C GLY A 239 -10.76 16.16 0.00
N ALA A 240 -11.80 15.34 0.07
CA ALA A 240 -12.09 14.35 -0.96
C ALA A 240 -12.42 14.99 -2.32
N GLY A 241 -13.17 16.10 -2.32
CA GLY A 241 -13.47 16.86 -3.53
C GLY A 241 -12.24 17.43 -4.21
N ALA A 242 -11.31 18.01 -3.44
CA ALA A 242 -10.03 18.54 -3.93
C ALA A 242 -9.13 17.41 -4.47
N TRP A 243 -9.06 16.27 -3.77
CA TRP A 243 -8.33 15.09 -4.21
C TRP A 243 -8.79 14.63 -5.60
N ILE A 244 -10.09 14.47 -5.79
CA ILE A 244 -10.70 14.09 -7.09
C ILE A 244 -10.42 15.15 -8.16
N LEU A 245 -10.56 16.44 -7.83
CA LEU A 245 -10.33 17.55 -8.78
C LEU A 245 -8.86 17.61 -9.25
N ALA A 246 -7.92 17.23 -8.38
CA ALA A 246 -6.50 17.18 -8.72
C ALA A 246 -6.13 15.97 -9.60
N GLY A 247 -7.02 14.99 -9.72
CA GLY A 247 -6.79 13.72 -10.40
C GLY A 247 -6.29 12.61 -9.47
N GLY A 248 -6.53 12.76 -8.15
CA GLY A 248 -6.10 11.80 -7.15
C GLY A 248 -6.62 10.40 -7.43
N THR A 249 -5.77 9.42 -7.21
CA THR A 249 -6.03 8.00 -7.43
C THR A 249 -6.53 7.33 -6.15
N HIS A 250 -7.11 6.13 -6.25
CA HIS A 250 -7.49 5.35 -5.08
C HIS A 250 -6.27 4.77 -4.35
N HIS A 251 -5.18 4.48 -5.04
CA HIS A 251 -3.90 4.14 -4.41
C HIS A 251 -3.17 5.37 -3.92
N SER A 252 -2.65 5.30 -2.71
CA SER A 252 -1.87 6.37 -2.10
C SER A 252 -0.76 5.83 -1.20
N CYS A 253 0.17 6.69 -0.83
CA CYS A 253 1.22 6.40 0.13
C CYS A 253 1.08 7.35 1.31
N PHE A 254 1.03 6.79 2.50
CA PHE A 254 0.72 7.48 3.74
C PHE A 254 1.92 7.51 4.69
N SER A 255 2.06 8.61 5.43
CA SER A 255 2.98 8.72 6.56
C SER A 255 2.35 9.53 7.69
N TYR A 256 2.62 9.13 8.93
CA TYR A 256 2.28 9.92 10.11
C TYR A 256 3.24 11.09 10.37
N ASP A 257 4.45 11.04 9.85
CA ASP A 257 5.55 11.90 10.29
C ASP A 257 6.01 12.89 9.22
N LEU A 258 5.75 12.62 7.93
CA LEU A 258 6.12 13.53 6.85
C LEU A 258 5.19 14.74 6.85
N THR A 259 5.81 15.93 6.81
CA THR A 259 5.11 17.21 6.69
C THR A 259 5.16 17.71 5.25
N ALA A 260 4.40 18.77 4.95
CA ALA A 260 4.42 19.42 3.65
C ALA A 260 5.85 19.76 3.16
N GLU A 261 6.73 20.18 4.06
CA GLU A 261 8.13 20.54 3.76
C GLU A 261 8.91 19.35 3.12
N TYR A 262 8.76 18.12 3.64
CA TYR A 262 9.38 16.94 3.03
C TYR A 262 8.88 16.70 1.61
N TRP A 263 7.60 16.94 1.38
CA TRP A 263 6.99 16.73 0.07
C TRP A 263 7.37 17.82 -0.93
N GLU A 264 7.49 19.07 -0.47
CA GLU A 264 7.98 20.20 -1.26
C GLU A 264 9.41 19.96 -1.72
N ASP A 265 10.31 19.61 -0.80
CA ASP A 265 11.69 19.25 -1.12
C ASP A 265 11.77 18.07 -2.10
N TYR A 266 10.98 17.03 -1.88
CA TYR A 266 10.93 15.89 -2.81
C TYR A 266 10.47 16.32 -4.20
N ALA A 267 9.40 17.09 -4.29
CA ALA A 267 8.86 17.54 -5.58
C ALA A 267 9.84 18.43 -6.34
N GLU A 268 10.55 19.31 -5.63
CA GLU A 268 11.58 20.17 -6.21
C GLU A 268 12.77 19.35 -6.73
N ILE A 269 13.28 18.42 -5.93
CA ILE A 269 14.38 17.52 -6.33
C ILE A 269 13.98 16.66 -7.53
N ALA A 270 12.75 16.15 -7.54
CA ALA A 270 12.23 15.30 -8.62
C ALA A 270 11.80 16.08 -9.86
N GLY A 271 11.69 17.42 -9.78
CA GLY A 271 11.23 18.27 -10.89
C GLY A 271 9.76 18.02 -11.28
N ILE A 272 8.89 17.73 -10.30
CA ILE A 272 7.47 17.43 -10.52
C ILE A 272 6.57 18.49 -9.89
N GLU A 273 5.37 18.66 -10.45
CA GLU A 273 4.35 19.52 -9.85
C GLU A 273 3.93 18.98 -8.48
N MET A 274 3.77 19.85 -7.48
CA MET A 274 3.13 19.50 -6.21
C MET A 274 1.87 20.33 -5.98
N ILE A 275 0.87 19.68 -5.40
CA ILE A 275 -0.36 20.30 -4.89
C ILE A 275 -0.60 19.79 -3.48
N HIS A 276 -0.89 20.70 -2.55
CA HIS A 276 -1.12 20.37 -1.15
C HIS A 276 -2.53 20.74 -0.70
N ILE A 277 -3.29 19.74 -0.32
CA ILE A 277 -4.63 19.86 0.27
C ILE A 277 -4.46 19.84 1.80
N ASN A 278 -4.86 20.93 2.45
CA ASN A 278 -4.66 21.13 3.88
C ASN A 278 -5.84 21.86 4.52
N LYS A 279 -5.69 22.22 5.80
CA LYS A 279 -6.73 22.91 6.59
C LYS A 279 -7.23 24.24 6.01
N ASP A 280 -6.44 24.88 5.17
CA ASP A 280 -6.75 26.20 4.57
C ASP A 280 -7.34 26.06 3.15
N THR A 281 -7.46 24.86 2.63
CA THR A 281 -7.94 24.58 1.29
C THR A 281 -9.43 24.94 1.13
N THR A 282 -9.73 25.69 0.08
CA THR A 282 -11.11 25.93 -0.37
C THR A 282 -11.29 25.47 -1.81
N ILE A 283 -12.44 24.93 -2.18
CA ILE A 283 -12.67 24.42 -3.55
C ILE A 283 -12.46 25.50 -4.61
N SER A 284 -12.87 26.74 -4.35
CA SER A 284 -12.70 27.84 -5.33
C SER A 284 -11.23 28.24 -5.50
N GLY A 285 -10.47 28.33 -4.39
CA GLY A 285 -9.03 28.61 -4.41
C GLY A 285 -8.27 27.50 -5.11
N PHE A 286 -8.58 26.27 -4.76
CA PHE A 286 -7.96 25.07 -5.33
C PHE A 286 -8.17 24.93 -6.84
N LYS A 287 -9.40 25.18 -7.32
CA LYS A 287 -9.67 25.23 -8.77
C LYS A 287 -8.88 26.32 -9.50
N LYS A 288 -8.65 27.46 -8.84
CA LYS A 288 -7.81 28.51 -9.40
C LYS A 288 -6.34 28.10 -9.46
N GLU A 289 -5.82 27.49 -8.40
CA GLU A 289 -4.47 26.94 -8.34
C GLU A 289 -4.23 25.91 -9.45
N LEU A 290 -5.10 24.92 -9.62
CA LEU A 290 -5.02 23.95 -10.70
C LEU A 290 -4.92 24.60 -12.09
N ARG A 291 -5.74 25.64 -12.35
CA ARG A 291 -5.70 26.35 -13.63
C ARG A 291 -4.42 27.18 -13.80
N MET A 292 -3.94 27.77 -12.74
CA MET A 292 -2.66 28.51 -12.79
C MET A 292 -1.47 27.57 -13.04
N ASN A 293 -1.48 26.40 -12.43
CA ASN A 293 -0.44 25.40 -12.66
C ASN A 293 -0.45 24.88 -14.12
N GLU A 294 -1.62 24.70 -14.73
CA GLU A 294 -1.69 24.36 -16.18
C GLU A 294 -1.01 25.44 -17.03
N VAL A 295 -1.25 26.71 -16.76
CA VAL A 295 -0.63 27.81 -17.50
C VAL A 295 0.89 27.84 -17.23
N TYR A 296 1.31 27.72 -15.96
CA TYR A 296 2.71 27.75 -15.56
C TYR A 296 3.53 26.65 -16.27
N TYR A 297 3.04 25.41 -16.24
CA TYR A 297 3.75 24.28 -16.85
C TYR A 297 3.67 24.25 -18.38
N MET A 298 2.67 24.88 -18.99
CA MET A 298 2.65 25.13 -20.43
C MET A 298 3.73 26.13 -20.86
N LEU A 299 3.86 27.22 -20.11
CA LEU A 299 4.85 28.27 -20.42
C LEU A 299 6.29 27.79 -20.21
N ASN A 300 6.56 27.05 -19.16
CA ASN A 300 7.90 26.52 -18.88
C ASN A 300 8.40 25.55 -19.97
N LYS A 301 7.52 24.83 -20.64
CA LYS A 301 7.93 24.01 -21.81
C LYS A 301 8.36 24.81 -23.03
N ALA A 302 7.90 26.05 -23.13
CA ALA A 302 8.28 26.95 -24.24
C ALA A 302 9.57 27.73 -23.97
N LEU A 303 10.11 27.63 -22.75
CA LEU A 303 11.31 28.35 -22.31
C LEU A 303 12.54 27.46 -22.12
N VAL A 304 12.42 26.13 -22.37
CA VAL A 304 13.51 25.15 -22.28
C VAL A 304 13.93 24.72 -23.69
#